data_6bbe09aabb4012226ff4bfc0012bbabc
#
_entry.id   6bbe09aabb4012226ff4bfc0012bbabc
#
_cell.length_a   1.000
_cell.length_b   1.000
_cell.length_c   1.000
_cell.angle_alpha   90.00
_cell.angle_beta   90.00
_cell.angle_gamma   90.00
#
_symmetry.space_group_name_H-M   'P 1'
#
loop_
_entity.id
_entity.type
_entity.pdbx_description
1 polymer ?
#
loop_
_entity_poly.entity_id
_entity_poly.type
_entity_poly.pdbx_seq_one_letter_code
_entity_poly.pdbx_strand_id
1 'polypeptide(L)'
;MSYQINMTIPNSEWVTPSEFPDLSHEDEIAIDLETRDENMKTLGTGWARRDGEIVGIAVAAGSFKGYYPVNHQGGGNLPRSKVFKWIQEVLKTDAAKIMHNAQYDLGWIRSMGWEVKGPIIDTMVTAALVDENRRSYSLNNLSIEMLGEMKSETELKEEAAQRGLDAKAELWKMPAMAVGFYAEQDAVLTLKLWHHLKTFVKKEQLQTIWNTEMELLPILIQMREVGIRIDLDKAEILKKQFKTLESSLITEIKKLSGVAVDIWAARSVAKAFDAVGIKYDLTEKSKAPSFTTNWLTNNEHPLAKLIREAREVNKLHSTFIDSFLRFSHKGRIHAEINQLRSDTGGTVSGRLSYSNPNLQQIPARNKEYGKLIRGLFLPEEGCKWGSFDYSQQEPRLVVHYAATTDKKLGGLAGADVLIKAYREDDADFHQVVADMANIPRTQAKTINLGIFYGMGQAKLAKQLGITVEEAKAILAEYNNKVPFVKQLANRVQKQASETGAVKTIGGRKCRFNLYEPKSYGLFLALTEKEYIMEHGSLSSARRAMTYKALNRLIQGSAADQVKIAMVNCYKAGHIPMLQIH
;
A
#
# COMPACT_ATOMS: atom_id res chain seq x y z
N MET A 1 45.02 -9.88 10.75
CA MET A 1 44.95 -8.87 11.83
C MET A 1 43.78 -9.23 12.71
N SER A 2 44.05 -9.69 13.94
CA SER A 2 43.03 -9.96 14.94
C SER A 2 42.51 -8.62 15.45
N TYR A 3 41.25 -8.30 15.11
CA TYR A 3 40.58 -7.18 15.75
C TYR A 3 40.33 -7.54 17.23
N GLN A 4 41.06 -6.90 18.12
CA GLN A 4 40.67 -6.87 19.54
C GLN A 4 39.36 -6.06 19.63
N ILE A 5 38.26 -6.75 19.87
CA ILE A 5 37.01 -6.11 20.25
C ILE A 5 37.24 -5.56 21.65
N ASN A 6 37.37 -4.24 21.80
CA ASN A 6 37.32 -3.58 23.09
C ASN A 6 35.94 -3.84 23.68
N MET A 7 35.81 -4.76 24.61
CA MET A 7 34.61 -4.97 25.42
C MET A 7 34.52 -3.85 26.46
N THR A 8 34.08 -2.67 26.05
CA THR A 8 33.55 -1.69 27.00
C THR A 8 32.20 -2.22 27.46
N ILE A 9 32.02 -2.42 28.76
CA ILE A 9 30.73 -2.79 29.36
C ILE A 9 29.81 -1.60 29.15
N PRO A 10 28.63 -1.77 28.51
CA PRO A 10 27.67 -0.67 28.36
C PRO A 10 27.30 -0.10 29.73
N ASN A 11 27.13 1.22 29.79
CA ASN A 11 26.73 1.91 31.01
C ASN A 11 25.19 1.84 31.17
N SER A 12 24.64 0.63 31.16
CA SER A 12 23.19 0.38 31.26
C SER A 12 22.85 -0.27 32.59
N GLU A 13 21.79 0.19 33.24
CA GLU A 13 21.23 -0.41 34.45
C GLU A 13 20.30 -1.60 34.15
N TRP A 14 20.07 -1.90 32.87
CA TRP A 14 19.21 -3.02 32.48
C TRP A 14 19.85 -4.37 32.82
N VAL A 15 19.06 -5.24 33.41
CA VAL A 15 19.49 -6.60 33.82
C VAL A 15 18.70 -7.65 33.05
N THR A 16 19.38 -8.65 32.52
CA THR A 16 18.76 -9.80 31.84
C THR A 16 17.77 -10.51 32.79
N PRO A 17 16.52 -10.77 32.39
CA PRO A 17 15.55 -11.46 33.22
C PRO A 17 16.02 -12.85 33.64
N SER A 18 15.85 -13.19 34.92
CA SER A 18 16.12 -14.52 35.46
C SER A 18 14.89 -15.44 35.47
N GLU A 19 13.70 -14.85 35.44
CA GLU A 19 12.42 -15.53 35.57
C GLU A 19 11.70 -15.64 34.22
N PHE A 20 10.87 -16.67 34.12
CA PHE A 20 10.02 -16.98 32.97
C PHE A 20 8.57 -17.11 33.49
N PRO A 21 7.86 -15.96 33.67
CA PRO A 21 6.55 -15.97 34.31
C PRO A 21 5.51 -16.74 33.50
N ASP A 22 4.55 -17.31 34.20
CA ASP A 22 3.33 -17.82 33.58
C ASP A 22 2.41 -16.66 33.25
N LEU A 23 2.14 -16.43 31.96
CA LEU A 23 1.26 -15.39 31.43
C LEU A 23 -0.07 -15.94 30.93
N SER A 24 -0.42 -17.17 31.33
CA SER A 24 -1.67 -17.83 30.87
C SER A 24 -2.94 -17.16 31.38
N HIS A 25 -2.83 -16.36 32.45
CA HIS A 25 -3.93 -15.60 33.05
C HIS A 25 -4.13 -14.20 32.48
N GLU A 26 -3.23 -13.76 31.60
CA GLU A 26 -3.33 -12.45 30.95
C GLU A 26 -4.24 -12.51 29.73
N ASP A 27 -5.06 -11.46 29.51
CA ASP A 27 -5.95 -11.35 28.37
C ASP A 27 -5.24 -10.76 27.13
N GLU A 28 -4.22 -9.94 27.34
CA GLU A 28 -3.52 -9.15 26.32
C GLU A 28 -2.00 -9.20 26.58
N ILE A 29 -1.24 -9.66 25.59
CA ILE A 29 0.22 -9.80 25.65
C ILE A 29 0.84 -9.11 24.44
N ALA A 30 1.62 -8.06 24.67
CA ALA A 30 2.41 -7.42 23.63
C ALA A 30 3.73 -8.16 23.42
N ILE A 31 4.10 -8.35 22.16
CA ILE A 31 5.32 -9.03 21.74
C ILE A 31 6.01 -8.20 20.68
N ASP A 32 7.32 -8.00 20.84
CA ASP A 32 8.20 -7.35 19.89
C ASP A 32 9.47 -8.18 19.71
N LEU A 33 9.97 -8.32 18.49
CA LEU A 33 11.12 -9.16 18.18
C LEU A 33 12.31 -8.31 17.71
N GLU A 34 13.45 -8.54 18.34
CA GLU A 34 14.71 -8.09 17.77
C GLU A 34 15.30 -9.20 16.89
N THR A 35 15.75 -8.83 15.70
CA THR A 35 16.14 -9.79 14.68
C THR A 35 17.44 -9.42 14.01
N ARG A 36 18.08 -10.42 13.43
CA ARG A 36 19.13 -10.28 12.43
C ARG A 36 18.51 -10.48 11.05
N ASP A 37 18.43 -9.41 10.26
CA ASP A 37 17.87 -9.40 8.90
C ASP A 37 18.75 -8.55 7.98
N GLU A 38 19.91 -9.12 7.60
CA GLU A 38 20.97 -8.38 6.88
C GLU A 38 20.54 -7.89 5.50
N ASN A 39 19.62 -8.62 4.85
CA ASN A 39 19.15 -8.31 3.50
C ASN A 39 17.89 -7.45 3.47
N MET A 40 17.38 -7.00 4.61
CA MET A 40 16.12 -6.25 4.71
C MET A 40 16.08 -5.03 3.79
N LYS A 41 17.16 -4.23 3.72
CA LYS A 41 17.22 -3.02 2.87
C LYS A 41 17.29 -3.33 1.37
N THR A 42 17.74 -4.52 0.97
CA THR A 42 18.00 -4.87 -0.43
C THR A 42 16.97 -5.82 -1.03
N LEU A 43 16.44 -6.75 -0.23
CA LEU A 43 15.53 -7.81 -0.64
C LEU A 43 14.20 -7.80 0.13
N GLY A 44 13.99 -6.82 1.00
CA GLY A 44 12.85 -6.79 1.92
C GLY A 44 13.02 -7.76 3.09
N THR A 45 11.99 -7.87 3.94
CA THR A 45 12.06 -8.67 5.18
C THR A 45 12.34 -10.16 4.89
N GLY A 46 13.27 -10.74 5.65
CA GLY A 46 13.89 -12.05 5.38
C GLY A 46 13.11 -13.26 5.86
N TRP A 47 12.10 -13.10 6.73
CA TRP A 47 11.42 -14.24 7.36
C TRP A 47 10.81 -15.23 6.37
N ALA A 48 10.25 -14.77 5.24
CA ALA A 48 9.69 -15.66 4.22
C ALA A 48 10.77 -16.46 3.46
N ARG A 49 11.98 -15.88 3.33
CA ARG A 49 13.14 -16.55 2.73
C ARG A 49 13.94 -17.36 3.74
N ARG A 50 13.68 -17.18 5.05
CA ARG A 50 14.44 -17.75 6.16
C ARG A 50 15.92 -17.35 6.13
N ASP A 51 16.21 -16.12 5.72
CA ASP A 51 17.56 -15.54 5.68
C ASP A 51 17.75 -14.52 6.81
N GLY A 52 17.72 -14.99 8.03
CA GLY A 52 17.86 -14.22 9.24
C GLY A 52 17.45 -15.06 10.46
N GLU A 53 17.37 -14.42 11.61
CA GLU A 53 17.01 -15.10 12.86
C GLU A 53 16.50 -14.15 13.94
N ILE A 54 15.80 -14.71 14.93
CA ILE A 54 15.40 -13.99 16.14
C ILE A 54 16.62 -13.86 17.05
N VAL A 55 16.89 -12.63 17.47
CA VAL A 55 18.02 -12.25 18.36
C VAL A 55 17.55 -12.05 19.79
N GLY A 56 16.31 -11.59 19.96
CA GLY A 56 15.69 -11.43 21.27
C GLY A 56 14.19 -11.23 21.15
N ILE A 57 13.50 -11.40 22.27
CA ILE A 57 12.03 -11.33 22.36
C ILE A 57 11.66 -10.43 23.53
N ALA A 58 10.99 -9.33 23.26
CA ALA A 58 10.40 -8.47 24.27
C ALA A 58 8.93 -8.82 24.49
N VAL A 59 8.51 -8.85 25.73
CA VAL A 59 7.13 -9.17 26.14
C VAL A 59 6.66 -8.18 27.20
N ALA A 60 5.41 -7.70 27.04
CA ALA A 60 4.74 -6.91 28.07
C ALA A 60 3.29 -7.39 28.26
N ALA A 61 2.87 -7.59 29.51
CA ALA A 61 1.53 -8.02 29.86
C ALA A 61 1.18 -7.52 31.26
N GLY A 62 0.04 -6.86 31.45
CA GLY A 62 -0.31 -6.23 32.71
C GLY A 62 0.78 -5.27 33.22
N SER A 63 1.37 -5.57 34.37
CA SER A 63 2.52 -4.85 34.92
C SER A 63 3.87 -5.46 34.57
N PHE A 64 3.88 -6.66 33.97
CA PHE A 64 5.09 -7.38 33.58
C PHE A 64 5.69 -6.81 32.30
N LYS A 65 7.03 -6.74 32.27
CA LYS A 65 7.83 -6.49 31.07
C LYS A 65 9.14 -7.25 31.17
N GLY A 66 9.66 -7.69 30.03
CA GLY A 66 10.96 -8.34 29.98
C GLY A 66 11.45 -8.49 28.55
N TYR A 67 12.76 -8.35 28.36
CA TYR A 67 13.46 -8.68 27.13
C TYR A 67 14.32 -9.92 27.31
N TYR A 68 14.16 -10.90 26.48
CA TYR A 68 14.83 -12.21 26.52
C TYR A 68 15.80 -12.36 25.34
N PRO A 69 17.05 -11.93 25.49
CA PRO A 69 18.06 -12.04 24.44
C PRO A 69 18.51 -13.48 24.25
N VAL A 70 18.70 -13.90 22.98
CA VAL A 70 19.07 -15.29 22.65
C VAL A 70 20.24 -15.40 21.68
N ASN A 71 20.56 -14.34 20.92
CA ASN A 71 21.60 -14.43 19.89
C ASN A 71 22.30 -13.08 19.58
N HIS A 72 22.55 -12.26 20.58
CA HIS A 72 23.41 -11.09 20.44
C HIS A 72 24.87 -11.50 20.31
N GLN A 73 25.59 -10.99 19.30
CA GLN A 73 27.02 -11.25 19.12
C GLN A 73 27.85 -10.62 20.26
N GLY A 74 27.42 -9.48 20.78
CA GLY A 74 28.08 -8.81 21.90
C GLY A 74 27.90 -9.50 23.26
N GLY A 75 27.16 -10.61 23.31
CA GLY A 75 26.94 -11.39 24.53
C GLY A 75 25.73 -10.97 25.36
N GLY A 76 25.61 -11.55 26.58
CA GLY A 76 24.47 -11.32 27.47
C GLY A 76 23.25 -12.15 27.17
N ASN A 77 23.38 -13.22 26.39
CA ASN A 77 22.30 -14.08 25.96
C ASN A 77 21.86 -15.08 27.03
N LEU A 78 20.58 -15.36 27.06
CA LEU A 78 19.98 -16.46 27.81
C LEU A 78 20.08 -17.79 27.03
N PRO A 79 19.93 -18.95 27.69
CA PRO A 79 19.85 -20.23 27.02
C PRO A 79 18.67 -20.25 26.03
N ARG A 80 18.96 -20.26 24.74
CA ARG A 80 17.98 -20.17 23.63
C ARG A 80 16.85 -21.19 23.76
N SER A 81 17.17 -22.43 24.11
CA SER A 81 16.17 -23.49 24.27
C SER A 81 15.15 -23.17 25.38
N LYS A 82 15.61 -22.56 26.48
CA LYS A 82 14.74 -22.18 27.60
C LYS A 82 13.80 -21.04 27.22
N VAL A 83 14.33 -19.99 26.59
CA VAL A 83 13.53 -18.85 26.10
C VAL A 83 12.52 -19.33 25.06
N PHE A 84 12.95 -20.13 24.08
CA PHE A 84 12.08 -20.60 23.00
C PHE A 84 10.98 -21.55 23.50
N LYS A 85 11.24 -22.36 24.51
CA LYS A 85 10.21 -23.18 25.15
C LYS A 85 9.15 -22.30 25.82
N TRP A 86 9.59 -21.33 26.63
CA TRP A 86 8.71 -20.42 27.34
C TRP A 86 7.84 -19.59 26.39
N ILE A 87 8.44 -18.95 25.38
CA ILE A 87 7.66 -18.10 24.47
C ILE A 87 6.64 -18.91 23.64
N GLN A 88 6.94 -20.16 23.29
CA GLN A 88 5.96 -21.02 22.62
C GLN A 88 4.75 -21.34 23.51
N GLU A 89 4.93 -21.44 24.81
CA GLU A 89 3.82 -21.61 25.76
C GLU A 89 2.99 -20.32 25.84
N VAL A 90 3.64 -19.15 25.90
CA VAL A 90 2.98 -17.83 25.84
C VAL A 90 2.19 -17.65 24.55
N LEU A 91 2.76 -18.02 23.40
CA LEU A 91 2.11 -17.90 22.10
C LEU A 91 0.86 -18.81 21.96
N LYS A 92 0.80 -19.93 22.70
CA LYS A 92 -0.33 -20.87 22.69
C LYS A 92 -1.47 -20.50 23.63
N THR A 93 -1.32 -19.49 24.47
CA THR A 93 -2.42 -18.98 25.30
C THR A 93 -3.53 -18.38 24.45
N ASP A 94 -4.75 -18.29 24.97
CA ASP A 94 -5.88 -17.64 24.30
C ASP A 94 -5.82 -16.10 24.34
N ALA A 95 -4.85 -15.53 25.07
CA ALA A 95 -4.59 -14.09 25.14
C ALA A 95 -4.43 -13.48 23.75
N ALA A 96 -4.87 -12.24 23.57
CA ALA A 96 -4.59 -11.49 22.35
C ALA A 96 -3.09 -11.18 22.27
N LYS A 97 -2.45 -11.47 21.13
CA LYS A 97 -1.05 -11.12 20.85
C LYS A 97 -1.04 -9.79 20.12
N ILE A 98 -0.44 -8.79 20.76
CA ILE A 98 -0.41 -7.41 20.29
C ILE A 98 0.98 -7.10 19.78
N MET A 99 1.08 -6.61 18.56
CA MET A 99 2.34 -6.29 17.89
C MET A 99 2.23 -4.93 17.19
N HIS A 100 3.34 -4.31 16.90
CA HIS A 100 3.40 -3.12 16.07
C HIS A 100 4.05 -3.45 14.73
N ASN A 101 3.28 -3.45 13.64
CA ASN A 101 3.67 -4.04 12.34
C ASN A 101 3.77 -5.57 12.43
N ALA A 102 2.71 -6.19 12.90
CA ALA A 102 2.64 -7.62 13.21
C ALA A 102 3.03 -8.56 12.05
N GLN A 103 2.98 -8.10 10.79
CA GLN A 103 3.49 -8.89 9.66
C GLN A 103 4.99 -9.20 9.81
N TYR A 104 5.75 -8.35 10.48
CA TYR A 104 7.16 -8.59 10.74
C TYR A 104 7.35 -9.68 11.81
N ASP A 105 6.85 -9.42 13.00
CA ASP A 105 7.05 -10.31 14.16
C ASP A 105 6.39 -11.67 13.98
N LEU A 106 5.11 -11.67 13.57
CA LEU A 106 4.37 -12.91 13.32
C LEU A 106 4.97 -13.68 12.13
N GLY A 107 5.56 -12.99 11.16
CA GLY A 107 6.30 -13.63 10.07
C GLY A 107 7.51 -14.42 10.58
N TRP A 108 8.33 -13.82 11.44
CA TRP A 108 9.47 -14.50 12.08
C TRP A 108 9.02 -15.65 12.98
N ILE A 109 7.99 -15.45 13.81
CA ILE A 109 7.39 -16.49 14.66
C ILE A 109 6.96 -17.70 13.82
N ARG A 110 6.24 -17.49 12.72
CA ARG A 110 5.80 -18.54 11.81
C ARG A 110 6.97 -19.21 11.08
N SER A 111 8.00 -18.46 10.71
CA SER A 111 9.20 -19.03 10.07
C SER A 111 9.93 -20.04 10.94
N MET A 112 9.77 -19.94 12.27
CA MET A 112 10.25 -20.90 13.25
C MET A 112 9.35 -22.14 13.40
N GLY A 113 8.19 -22.17 12.74
CA GLY A 113 7.19 -23.23 12.88
C GLY A 113 6.39 -23.15 14.18
N TRP A 114 6.37 -22.02 14.87
CA TRP A 114 5.66 -21.86 16.13
C TRP A 114 4.18 -21.57 15.90
N GLU A 115 3.35 -22.26 16.68
CA GLU A 115 1.91 -22.04 16.69
C GLU A 115 1.56 -20.80 17.51
N VAL A 116 0.63 -19.99 17.00
CA VAL A 116 0.08 -18.81 17.69
C VAL A 116 -1.42 -18.99 17.84
N LYS A 117 -1.93 -18.93 19.07
CA LYS A 117 -3.36 -18.95 19.39
C LYS A 117 -3.84 -17.59 19.87
N GLY A 118 -5.13 -17.43 19.96
CA GLY A 118 -5.79 -16.19 20.33
C GLY A 118 -5.79 -15.13 19.21
N PRO A 119 -6.44 -13.99 19.43
CA PRO A 119 -6.50 -12.91 18.46
C PRO A 119 -5.11 -12.28 18.21
N ILE A 120 -4.85 -11.91 16.97
CA ILE A 120 -3.68 -11.11 16.59
C ILE A 120 -4.13 -9.65 16.41
N ILE A 121 -3.42 -8.73 17.02
CA ILE A 121 -3.70 -7.30 16.97
C ILE A 121 -2.47 -6.55 16.48
N ASP A 122 -2.65 -5.77 15.40
CA ASP A 122 -1.62 -4.90 14.86
C ASP A 122 -1.95 -3.43 15.18
N THR A 123 -1.15 -2.80 16.02
CA THR A 123 -1.34 -1.40 16.41
C THR A 123 -1.05 -0.42 15.29
N MET A 124 -0.14 -0.74 14.35
CA MET A 124 0.13 0.09 13.17
C MET A 124 -1.06 0.08 12.19
N VAL A 125 -1.63 -1.09 11.91
CA VAL A 125 -2.84 -1.23 11.08
C VAL A 125 -4.03 -0.53 11.76
N THR A 126 -4.18 -0.69 13.07
CA THR A 126 -5.23 -0.03 13.85
C THR A 126 -5.09 1.50 13.81
N ALA A 127 -3.87 2.02 13.96
CA ALA A 127 -3.61 3.46 13.86
C ALA A 127 -3.96 4.02 12.47
N ALA A 128 -3.66 3.27 11.40
CA ALA A 128 -4.01 3.65 10.04
C ALA A 128 -5.53 3.61 9.77
N LEU A 129 -6.29 2.75 10.45
CA LEU A 129 -7.76 2.77 10.43
C LEU A 129 -8.35 3.96 11.21
N VAL A 130 -7.70 4.34 12.31
CA VAL A 130 -8.11 5.49 13.13
C VAL A 130 -7.82 6.81 12.43
N ASP A 131 -6.70 6.93 11.71
CA ASP A 131 -6.39 8.10 10.88
C ASP A 131 -5.41 7.73 9.75
N GLU A 132 -5.92 7.60 8.53
CA GLU A 132 -5.15 7.26 7.33
C GLU A 132 -4.34 8.43 6.74
N ASN A 133 -4.48 9.64 7.29
CA ASN A 133 -3.79 10.83 6.80
C ASN A 133 -2.55 11.20 7.64
N ARG A 134 -2.18 10.39 8.62
CA ARG A 134 -0.97 10.62 9.42
C ARG A 134 0.29 10.63 8.56
N ARG A 135 1.27 11.40 8.98
CA ARG A 135 2.58 11.48 8.32
C ARG A 135 3.45 10.28 8.62
N SER A 136 3.31 9.70 9.81
CA SER A 136 4.05 8.53 10.26
C SER A 136 3.18 7.61 11.12
N TYR A 137 3.46 6.33 11.01
CA TYR A 137 2.84 5.25 11.80
C TYR A 137 3.91 4.49 12.61
N SER A 138 5.12 5.00 12.71
CA SER A 138 6.15 4.38 13.57
C SER A 138 5.71 4.41 15.03
N LEU A 139 6.07 3.38 15.79
CA LEU A 139 5.74 3.27 17.22
C LEU A 139 6.14 4.52 18.01
N ASN A 140 7.35 5.04 17.78
CA ASN A 140 7.83 6.23 18.45
C ASN A 140 6.94 7.46 18.19
N ASN A 141 6.61 7.74 16.92
CA ASN A 141 5.77 8.90 16.57
C ASN A 141 4.35 8.76 17.11
N LEU A 142 3.76 7.57 17.03
CA LEU A 142 2.44 7.31 17.60
C LEU A 142 2.44 7.43 19.12
N SER A 143 3.48 6.95 19.79
CA SER A 143 3.61 7.07 21.25
C SER A 143 3.74 8.52 21.70
N ILE A 144 4.55 9.33 21.01
CA ILE A 144 4.67 10.78 21.29
C ILE A 144 3.31 11.47 21.09
N GLU A 145 2.65 11.23 19.95
CA GLU A 145 1.42 11.95 19.61
C GLU A 145 0.20 11.51 20.42
N MET A 146 0.09 10.21 20.74
CA MET A 146 -1.11 9.63 21.35
C MET A 146 -0.96 9.39 22.85
N LEU A 147 0.25 9.08 23.34
CA LEU A 147 0.50 8.76 24.74
C LEU A 147 1.26 9.87 25.48
N GLY A 148 1.91 10.79 24.76
CA GLY A 148 2.82 11.77 25.33
C GLY A 148 4.13 11.14 25.82
N GLU A 149 4.44 9.91 25.40
CA GLU A 149 5.63 9.17 25.81
C GLU A 149 6.61 9.05 24.65
N MET A 150 7.87 9.36 24.90
CA MET A 150 8.94 9.24 23.92
C MET A 150 9.78 7.99 24.21
N LYS A 151 10.13 7.27 23.17
CA LYS A 151 11.02 6.12 23.23
C LYS A 151 12.45 6.57 23.57
N SER A 152 13.08 5.92 24.52
CA SER A 152 14.50 6.17 24.81
C SER A 152 15.37 5.30 23.92
N GLU A 153 16.15 5.94 23.06
CA GLU A 153 17.13 5.28 22.18
C GLU A 153 18.57 5.70 22.55
N THR A 154 18.78 6.37 23.68
CA THR A 154 20.05 7.00 24.01
C THR A 154 21.14 5.95 24.19
N GLU A 155 20.95 4.97 25.09
CA GLU A 155 21.93 3.91 25.35
C GLU A 155 22.26 3.10 24.09
N LEU A 156 21.21 2.74 23.31
CA LEU A 156 21.35 2.01 22.06
C LEU A 156 22.19 2.79 21.02
N LYS A 157 21.95 4.10 20.89
CA LYS A 157 22.68 4.95 19.94
C LYS A 157 24.11 5.21 20.38
N GLU A 158 24.33 5.41 21.65
CA GLU A 158 25.68 5.62 22.20
C GLU A 158 26.55 4.39 22.01
N GLU A 159 26.04 3.20 22.32
CA GLU A 159 26.74 1.94 22.10
C GLU A 159 27.01 1.66 20.63
N ALA A 160 26.01 1.90 19.76
CA ALA A 160 26.18 1.78 18.33
C ALA A 160 27.26 2.73 17.79
N ALA A 161 27.26 4.00 18.22
CA ALA A 161 28.24 5.00 17.81
C ALA A 161 29.66 4.61 18.23
N GLN A 162 29.84 4.11 19.47
CA GLN A 162 31.16 3.64 19.96
C GLN A 162 31.71 2.48 19.14
N ARG A 163 30.83 1.64 18.55
CA ARG A 163 31.20 0.48 17.76
C ARG A 163 31.21 0.76 16.24
N GLY A 164 30.80 1.94 15.82
CA GLY A 164 30.65 2.27 14.39
C GLY A 164 29.54 1.48 13.70
N LEU A 165 28.46 1.14 14.41
CA LEU A 165 27.34 0.35 13.95
C LEU A 165 26.11 1.23 13.65
N ASP A 166 25.23 0.73 12.74
CA ASP A 166 23.87 1.27 12.60
C ASP A 166 23.02 0.75 13.77
N ALA A 167 22.50 1.65 14.62
CA ALA A 167 21.80 1.32 15.84
C ALA A 167 20.60 0.37 15.68
N LYS A 168 19.95 0.40 14.51
CA LYS A 168 18.76 -0.46 14.23
C LYS A 168 19.08 -1.62 13.32
N ALA A 169 19.82 -1.38 12.23
CA ALA A 169 20.12 -2.43 11.26
C ALA A 169 21.15 -3.45 11.77
N GLU A 170 21.99 -3.06 12.74
CA GLU A 170 23.06 -3.88 13.27
C GLU A 170 22.95 -4.13 14.79
N LEU A 171 21.75 -3.93 15.35
CA LEU A 171 21.41 -4.12 16.77
C LEU A 171 21.89 -5.49 17.29
N TRP A 172 21.76 -6.52 16.50
CA TRP A 172 22.15 -7.88 16.81
C TRP A 172 23.66 -8.07 17.08
N LYS A 173 24.51 -7.11 16.65
CA LYS A 173 25.95 -7.11 16.95
C LYS A 173 26.29 -6.55 18.33
N MET A 174 25.37 -5.82 18.93
CA MET A 174 25.55 -5.20 20.24
C MET A 174 25.34 -6.18 21.40
N PRO A 175 25.88 -5.88 22.59
CA PRO A 175 25.55 -6.62 23.81
C PRO A 175 24.07 -6.48 24.17
N ALA A 176 23.44 -7.52 24.68
CA ALA A 176 22.05 -7.51 25.12
C ALA A 176 21.74 -6.39 26.11
N MET A 177 22.68 -6.03 26.99
CA MET A 177 22.53 -4.91 27.95
C MET A 177 22.25 -3.57 27.29
N ALA A 178 22.85 -3.28 26.14
CA ALA A 178 22.64 -2.02 25.43
C ALA A 178 21.27 -1.96 24.72
N VAL A 179 20.66 -3.13 24.48
CA VAL A 179 19.40 -3.28 23.73
C VAL A 179 18.21 -3.46 24.66
N GLY A 180 18.42 -4.06 25.83
CA GLY A 180 17.35 -4.57 26.67
C GLY A 180 16.31 -3.53 27.09
N PHE A 181 16.73 -2.36 27.53
CA PHE A 181 15.81 -1.29 27.91
C PHE A 181 14.96 -0.80 26.73
N TYR A 182 15.60 -0.63 25.56
CA TYR A 182 14.97 -0.24 24.33
C TYR A 182 13.89 -1.24 23.90
N ALA A 183 14.24 -2.54 23.85
CA ALA A 183 13.33 -3.59 23.43
C ALA A 183 12.14 -3.79 24.38
N GLU A 184 12.37 -3.74 25.71
CA GLU A 184 11.27 -3.77 26.67
C GLU A 184 10.30 -2.61 26.49
N GLN A 185 10.84 -1.41 26.24
CA GLN A 185 10.03 -0.21 26.02
C GLN A 185 9.15 -0.34 24.79
N ASP A 186 9.63 -1.02 23.71
CA ASP A 186 8.83 -1.25 22.51
C ASP A 186 7.61 -2.11 22.79
N ALA A 187 7.76 -3.21 23.52
CA ALA A 187 6.63 -4.04 23.94
C ALA A 187 5.65 -3.27 24.84
N VAL A 188 6.15 -2.50 25.83
CA VAL A 188 5.32 -1.69 26.74
C VAL A 188 4.54 -0.61 25.98
N LEU A 189 5.20 0.12 25.09
CA LEU A 189 4.55 1.17 24.30
C LEU A 189 3.54 0.59 23.33
N THR A 190 3.80 -0.58 22.77
CA THR A 190 2.86 -1.31 21.90
C THR A 190 1.59 -1.67 22.67
N LEU A 191 1.70 -2.19 23.90
CA LEU A 191 0.55 -2.49 24.76
C LEU A 191 -0.26 -1.23 25.12
N LYS A 192 0.42 -0.17 25.58
CA LYS A 192 -0.21 1.11 25.89
C LYS A 192 -0.91 1.73 24.68
N LEU A 193 -0.25 1.69 23.53
CA LEU A 193 -0.81 2.21 22.27
C LEU A 193 -2.07 1.45 21.88
N TRP A 194 -2.11 0.13 22.04
CA TRP A 194 -3.31 -0.66 21.84
C TRP A 194 -4.46 -0.22 22.75
N HIS A 195 -4.20 -0.07 24.04
CA HIS A 195 -5.22 0.37 24.99
C HIS A 195 -5.81 1.74 24.61
N HIS A 196 -4.99 2.64 24.09
CA HIS A 196 -5.44 3.92 23.58
C HIS A 196 -6.25 3.78 22.28
N LEU A 197 -5.73 3.08 21.29
CA LEU A 197 -6.37 2.89 19.98
C LEU A 197 -7.70 2.12 20.06
N LYS A 198 -7.81 1.15 20.94
CA LYS A 198 -9.03 0.38 21.23
C LYS A 198 -10.22 1.29 21.57
N THR A 199 -9.97 2.40 22.29
CA THR A 199 -11.01 3.38 22.60
C THR A 199 -11.52 4.11 21.36
N PHE A 200 -10.64 4.41 20.37
CA PHE A 200 -11.02 5.05 19.11
C PHE A 200 -11.75 4.09 18.19
N VAL A 201 -11.34 2.83 18.10
CA VAL A 201 -12.06 1.80 17.34
C VAL A 201 -13.52 1.74 17.78
N LYS A 202 -13.78 1.74 19.09
CA LYS A 202 -15.14 1.76 19.67
C LYS A 202 -15.86 3.09 19.40
N LYS A 203 -15.23 4.22 19.75
CA LYS A 203 -15.81 5.58 19.63
C LYS A 203 -16.22 5.90 18.19
N GLU A 204 -15.40 5.51 17.23
CA GLU A 204 -15.61 5.80 15.81
C GLU A 204 -16.40 4.71 15.07
N GLN A 205 -16.86 3.68 15.79
CA GLN A 205 -17.63 2.56 15.21
C GLN A 205 -16.89 1.88 14.05
N LEU A 206 -15.61 1.55 14.26
CA LEU A 206 -14.76 0.89 13.27
C LEU A 206 -14.70 -0.62 13.44
N GLN A 207 -15.40 -1.21 14.43
CA GLN A 207 -15.23 -2.61 14.83
C GLN A 207 -15.34 -3.60 13.67
N THR A 208 -16.33 -3.43 12.79
CA THR A 208 -16.55 -4.36 11.65
C THR A 208 -15.35 -4.39 10.72
N ILE A 209 -14.87 -3.22 10.29
CA ILE A 209 -13.71 -3.17 9.37
C ILE A 209 -12.41 -3.52 10.09
N TRP A 210 -12.29 -3.17 11.37
CA TRP A 210 -11.15 -3.55 12.19
C TRP A 210 -11.04 -5.08 12.32
N ASN A 211 -12.15 -5.78 12.60
CA ASN A 211 -12.17 -7.24 12.61
C ASN A 211 -11.71 -7.83 11.27
N THR A 212 -12.21 -7.30 10.15
CA THR A 212 -11.80 -7.72 8.81
C THR A 212 -10.29 -7.54 8.59
N GLU A 213 -9.72 -6.42 9.03
CA GLU A 213 -8.29 -6.16 8.89
C GLU A 213 -7.45 -7.10 9.76
N MET A 214 -7.88 -7.37 10.99
CA MET A 214 -7.16 -8.31 11.88
C MET A 214 -7.26 -9.76 11.36
N GLU A 215 -8.42 -10.20 10.89
CA GLU A 215 -8.59 -11.52 10.28
C GLU A 215 -7.80 -11.68 8.95
N LEU A 216 -7.61 -10.60 8.22
CA LEU A 216 -6.83 -10.60 6.97
C LEU A 216 -5.32 -10.76 7.21
N LEU A 217 -4.80 -10.27 8.33
CA LEU A 217 -3.37 -10.23 8.63
C LEU A 217 -2.68 -11.61 8.51
N PRO A 218 -3.14 -12.69 9.19
CA PRO A 218 -2.51 -14.01 9.06
C PRO A 218 -2.61 -14.58 7.63
N ILE A 219 -3.63 -14.17 6.86
CA ILE A 219 -3.79 -14.57 5.46
C ILE A 219 -2.69 -13.95 4.59
N LEU A 220 -2.43 -12.64 4.76
CA LEU A 220 -1.37 -11.95 4.02
C LEU A 220 0.02 -12.50 4.35
N ILE A 221 0.25 -12.86 5.61
CA ILE A 221 1.49 -13.51 6.04
C ILE A 221 1.64 -14.86 5.35
N GLN A 222 0.58 -15.68 5.32
CA GLN A 222 0.61 -16.98 4.64
C GLN A 222 0.81 -16.85 3.14
N MET A 223 0.14 -15.89 2.49
CA MET A 223 0.37 -15.58 1.07
C MET A 223 1.84 -15.29 0.79
N ARG A 224 2.47 -14.49 1.63
CA ARG A 224 3.89 -14.15 1.50
C ARG A 224 4.81 -15.33 1.84
N GLU A 225 4.50 -16.11 2.88
CA GLU A 225 5.26 -17.29 3.29
C GLU A 225 5.30 -18.34 2.17
N VAL A 226 4.16 -18.65 1.57
CA VAL A 226 4.06 -19.55 0.42
C VAL A 226 4.76 -18.96 -0.79
N GLY A 227 4.56 -17.68 -1.07
CA GLY A 227 5.07 -17.00 -2.25
C GLY A 227 4.47 -17.55 -3.55
N ILE A 228 4.83 -16.96 -4.67
CA ILE A 228 4.31 -17.33 -6.00
C ILE A 228 5.44 -17.94 -6.82
N ARG A 229 5.21 -19.11 -7.38
CA ARG A 229 6.17 -19.79 -8.27
C ARG A 229 6.40 -18.96 -9.53
N ILE A 230 7.66 -18.91 -9.97
CA ILE A 230 8.07 -18.20 -11.19
C ILE A 230 9.01 -19.07 -12.02
N ASP A 231 8.83 -19.02 -13.34
CA ASP A 231 9.68 -19.67 -14.34
C ASP A 231 10.92 -18.80 -14.59
N LEU A 232 12.01 -19.11 -13.88
CA LEU A 232 13.25 -18.33 -13.96
C LEU A 232 13.96 -18.51 -15.31
N ASP A 233 13.93 -19.71 -15.90
CA ASP A 233 14.56 -19.99 -17.18
C ASP A 233 13.87 -19.21 -18.31
N LYS A 234 12.55 -19.25 -18.32
CA LYS A 234 11.76 -18.46 -19.25
C LYS A 234 11.92 -16.96 -19.03
N ALA A 235 12.06 -16.51 -17.77
CA ALA A 235 12.32 -15.11 -17.45
C ALA A 235 13.65 -14.63 -18.05
N GLU A 236 14.72 -15.42 -17.93
CA GLU A 236 16.03 -15.09 -18.53
C GLU A 236 15.99 -15.09 -20.06
N ILE A 237 15.25 -16.04 -20.68
CA ILE A 237 15.03 -16.06 -22.13
C ILE A 237 14.32 -14.80 -22.59
N LEU A 238 13.20 -14.45 -21.94
CA LEU A 238 12.42 -13.24 -22.27
C LEU A 238 13.23 -11.96 -22.07
N LYS A 239 14.04 -11.89 -21.01
CA LYS A 239 14.94 -10.76 -20.77
C LYS A 239 15.89 -10.54 -21.94
N LYS A 240 16.51 -11.60 -22.45
CA LYS A 240 17.40 -11.52 -23.62
C LYS A 240 16.66 -11.08 -24.88
N GLN A 241 15.47 -11.65 -25.13
CA GLN A 241 14.63 -11.29 -26.27
C GLN A 241 14.23 -9.81 -26.23
N PHE A 242 13.77 -9.30 -25.09
CA PHE A 242 13.39 -7.91 -24.95
C PHE A 242 14.57 -6.94 -25.05
N LYS A 243 15.76 -7.30 -24.54
CA LYS A 243 16.97 -6.50 -24.72
C LYS A 243 17.39 -6.41 -26.20
N THR A 244 17.28 -7.51 -26.94
CA THR A 244 17.55 -7.53 -28.38
C THR A 244 16.55 -6.66 -29.14
N LEU A 245 15.26 -6.79 -28.82
CA LEU A 245 14.21 -5.98 -29.43
C LEU A 245 14.39 -4.48 -29.13
N GLU A 246 14.69 -4.10 -27.89
CA GLU A 246 14.99 -2.72 -27.51
C GLU A 246 16.17 -2.16 -28.33
N SER A 247 17.27 -2.92 -28.45
CA SER A 247 18.44 -2.51 -29.23
C SER A 247 18.10 -2.31 -30.71
N SER A 248 17.24 -3.14 -31.29
CA SER A 248 16.73 -2.98 -32.65
C SER A 248 15.91 -1.70 -32.79
N LEU A 249 14.96 -1.46 -31.87
CA LEU A 249 14.13 -0.25 -31.86
C LEU A 249 14.96 1.03 -31.71
N ILE A 250 15.98 1.02 -30.85
CA ILE A 250 16.91 2.15 -30.70
C ILE A 250 17.69 2.40 -31.99
N THR A 251 18.09 1.34 -32.70
CA THR A 251 18.76 1.45 -33.99
C THR A 251 17.84 2.04 -35.04
N GLU A 252 16.59 1.64 -35.10
CA GLU A 252 15.58 2.21 -36.01
C GLU A 252 15.28 3.67 -35.69
N ILE A 253 15.16 4.04 -34.39
CA ILE A 253 15.01 5.44 -33.94
C ILE A 253 16.18 6.29 -34.46
N LYS A 254 17.41 5.79 -34.32
CA LYS A 254 18.62 6.48 -34.81
C LYS A 254 18.60 6.62 -36.34
N LYS A 255 18.21 5.53 -37.05
CA LYS A 255 18.11 5.55 -38.52
C LYS A 255 17.08 6.56 -39.00
N LEU A 256 15.93 6.65 -38.35
CA LEU A 256 14.84 7.53 -38.74
C LEU A 256 15.11 9.02 -38.38
N SER A 257 15.72 9.27 -37.23
CA SER A 257 15.95 10.64 -36.72
C SER A 257 17.36 11.18 -37.04
N GLY A 258 18.32 10.33 -37.42
CA GLY A 258 19.73 10.71 -37.52
C GLY A 258 20.43 10.93 -36.19
N VAL A 259 19.73 10.77 -35.04
CA VAL A 259 20.21 11.13 -33.70
C VAL A 259 20.26 9.89 -32.80
N ALA A 260 21.34 9.75 -32.03
CA ALA A 260 21.38 8.76 -30.95
C ALA A 260 20.49 9.23 -29.78
N VAL A 261 19.53 8.42 -29.35
CA VAL A 261 18.50 8.82 -28.38
C VAL A 261 18.61 7.98 -27.12
N ASP A 262 18.70 8.67 -25.95
CA ASP A 262 18.27 8.11 -24.69
C ASP A 262 16.74 8.26 -24.58
N ILE A 263 16.04 7.15 -24.66
CA ILE A 263 14.56 7.12 -24.70
C ILE A 263 13.88 7.66 -23.43
N TRP A 264 14.60 7.76 -22.31
CA TRP A 264 14.09 8.28 -21.03
C TRP A 264 14.43 9.75 -20.80
N ALA A 265 15.47 10.26 -21.41
CA ALA A 265 15.86 11.65 -21.29
C ALA A 265 15.04 12.54 -22.23
N ALA A 266 14.11 13.32 -21.68
CA ALA A 266 13.20 14.16 -22.48
C ALA A 266 13.93 15.10 -23.46
N ARG A 267 15.09 15.66 -23.06
CA ARG A 267 15.92 16.49 -23.94
C ARG A 267 16.56 15.70 -25.09
N SER A 268 16.90 14.43 -24.86
CA SER A 268 17.43 13.55 -25.90
C SER A 268 16.36 13.19 -26.92
N VAL A 269 15.16 12.85 -26.44
CA VAL A 269 13.98 12.58 -27.27
C VAL A 269 13.58 13.82 -28.08
N ALA A 270 13.65 15.02 -27.49
CA ALA A 270 13.36 16.29 -28.16
C ALA A 270 14.27 16.49 -29.39
N LYS A 271 15.59 16.27 -29.28
CA LYS A 271 16.52 16.37 -30.40
C LYS A 271 16.12 15.48 -31.58
N ALA A 272 15.59 14.29 -31.31
CA ALA A 272 15.14 13.40 -32.39
C ALA A 272 13.87 13.92 -33.08
N PHE A 273 12.92 14.49 -32.32
CA PHE A 273 11.73 15.11 -32.90
C PHE A 273 12.04 16.41 -33.65
N ASP A 274 12.98 17.22 -33.14
CA ASP A 274 13.48 18.43 -33.81
C ASP A 274 14.10 18.08 -35.17
N ALA A 275 14.90 16.99 -35.22
CA ALA A 275 15.55 16.53 -36.46
C ALA A 275 14.55 16.11 -37.56
N VAL A 276 13.35 15.63 -37.17
CA VAL A 276 12.27 15.26 -38.10
C VAL A 276 11.18 16.33 -38.21
N GLY A 277 11.37 17.53 -37.62
CA GLY A 277 10.47 18.68 -37.73
C GLY A 277 9.14 18.55 -37.01
N ILE A 278 9.04 17.66 -35.99
CA ILE A 278 7.81 17.44 -35.23
C ILE A 278 7.78 18.27 -33.96
N LYS A 279 6.73 19.06 -33.81
CA LYS A 279 6.48 19.86 -32.59
C LYS A 279 5.96 18.98 -31.46
N TYR A 280 6.32 19.30 -30.22
CA TYR A 280 5.93 18.55 -29.02
C TYR A 280 5.50 19.47 -27.88
N ASP A 281 4.84 18.90 -26.89
CA ASP A 281 4.37 19.61 -25.70
C ASP A 281 5.53 20.00 -24.77
N LEU A 282 5.36 21.14 -24.10
CA LEU A 282 6.23 21.57 -23.00
C LEU A 282 5.48 21.46 -21.67
N THR A 283 6.22 21.16 -20.60
CA THR A 283 5.66 21.21 -19.24
C THR A 283 5.27 22.63 -18.85
N GLU A 284 4.16 22.80 -18.15
CA GLU A 284 3.63 24.12 -17.79
C GLU A 284 4.60 24.94 -16.92
N LYS A 285 5.23 24.31 -15.93
CA LYS A 285 6.10 24.99 -14.96
C LYS A 285 7.51 25.21 -15.46
N SER A 286 8.19 24.16 -15.91
CA SER A 286 9.62 24.23 -16.26
C SER A 286 9.90 24.49 -17.73
N LYS A 287 8.84 24.54 -18.57
CA LYS A 287 8.96 24.63 -20.03
C LYS A 287 9.89 23.58 -20.66
N ALA A 288 10.08 22.45 -19.97
CA ALA A 288 10.88 21.33 -20.47
C ALA A 288 10.06 20.48 -21.46
N PRO A 289 10.68 19.81 -22.46
CA PRO A 289 10.02 18.90 -23.36
C PRO A 289 9.24 17.81 -22.60
N SER A 290 8.03 17.48 -23.09
CA SER A 290 7.14 16.53 -22.44
C SER A 290 6.63 15.48 -23.41
N PHE A 291 7.08 14.23 -23.24
CA PHE A 291 6.71 13.06 -24.05
C PHE A 291 5.97 12.04 -23.20
N THR A 292 4.73 12.37 -22.83
CA THR A 292 3.87 11.44 -22.08
C THR A 292 3.44 10.27 -22.97
N THR A 293 3.07 9.14 -22.36
CA THR A 293 2.53 7.99 -23.10
C THR A 293 1.33 8.39 -23.97
N ASN A 294 0.46 9.26 -23.46
CA ASN A 294 -0.70 9.76 -24.21
C ASN A 294 -0.27 10.55 -25.45
N TRP A 295 0.69 11.46 -25.30
CA TRP A 295 1.23 12.22 -26.43
C TRP A 295 1.83 11.31 -27.49
N LEU A 296 2.70 10.35 -27.07
CA LEU A 296 3.33 9.38 -28.00
C LEU A 296 2.28 8.46 -28.66
N THR A 297 1.18 8.14 -27.99
CA THR A 297 0.11 7.30 -28.55
C THR A 297 -0.72 8.05 -29.59
N ASN A 298 -0.99 9.35 -29.36
CA ASN A 298 -1.82 10.16 -30.25
C ASN A 298 -1.02 10.80 -31.41
N ASN A 299 0.30 10.67 -31.41
CA ASN A 299 1.15 11.16 -32.48
C ASN A 299 1.32 10.07 -33.56
N GLU A 300 0.93 10.37 -34.79
CA GLU A 300 0.93 9.39 -35.90
C GLU A 300 2.33 9.15 -36.51
N HIS A 301 3.31 10.01 -36.20
CA HIS A 301 4.65 9.89 -36.75
C HIS A 301 5.33 8.59 -36.31
N PRO A 302 6.01 7.84 -37.20
CA PRO A 302 6.66 6.56 -36.89
C PRO A 302 7.65 6.66 -35.72
N LEU A 303 8.37 7.78 -35.58
CA LEU A 303 9.30 8.00 -34.47
C LEU A 303 8.61 7.95 -33.10
N ALA A 304 7.38 8.48 -32.99
CA ALA A 304 6.62 8.42 -31.74
C ALA A 304 6.24 6.99 -31.36
N LYS A 305 5.85 6.19 -32.36
CA LYS A 305 5.53 4.75 -32.18
C LYS A 305 6.76 3.97 -31.72
N LEU A 306 7.91 4.18 -32.37
CA LEU A 306 9.17 3.51 -32.02
C LEU A 306 9.64 3.88 -30.61
N ILE A 307 9.60 5.15 -30.23
CA ILE A 307 10.00 5.60 -28.87
C ILE A 307 9.05 5.00 -27.82
N ARG A 308 7.74 5.00 -28.09
CA ARG A 308 6.76 4.40 -27.17
C ARG A 308 7.03 2.92 -26.96
N GLU A 309 7.24 2.18 -28.04
CA GLU A 309 7.50 0.75 -28.02
C GLU A 309 8.83 0.43 -27.34
N ALA A 310 9.90 1.18 -27.64
CA ALA A 310 11.19 1.04 -26.98
C ALA A 310 11.09 1.25 -25.47
N ARG A 311 10.33 2.26 -25.00
CA ARG A 311 10.07 2.49 -23.57
C ARG A 311 9.26 1.33 -22.95
N GLU A 312 8.25 0.83 -23.65
CA GLU A 312 7.46 -0.30 -23.18
C GLU A 312 8.34 -1.55 -23.03
N VAL A 313 9.10 -1.91 -24.05
CA VAL A 313 10.01 -3.07 -24.06
C VAL A 313 11.11 -2.93 -22.99
N ASN A 314 11.73 -1.76 -22.87
CA ASN A 314 12.71 -1.49 -21.81
C ASN A 314 12.09 -1.76 -20.43
N LYS A 315 10.88 -1.25 -20.17
CA LYS A 315 10.19 -1.45 -18.90
C LYS A 315 9.90 -2.92 -18.61
N LEU A 316 9.60 -3.73 -19.65
CA LEU A 316 9.33 -5.16 -19.48
C LEU A 316 10.53 -5.89 -18.88
N HIS A 317 11.74 -5.69 -19.42
CA HIS A 317 12.90 -6.38 -18.90
C HIS A 317 13.51 -5.71 -17.67
N SER A 318 13.69 -4.37 -17.66
CA SER A 318 14.39 -3.67 -16.58
C SER A 318 13.56 -3.48 -15.31
N THR A 319 12.23 -3.28 -15.44
CA THR A 319 11.36 -3.04 -14.27
C THR A 319 10.71 -4.33 -13.79
N PHE A 320 10.22 -5.18 -14.70
CA PHE A 320 9.50 -6.40 -14.30
C PHE A 320 10.42 -7.60 -14.18
N ILE A 321 11.07 -8.03 -15.26
CA ILE A 321 11.84 -9.28 -15.25
C ILE A 321 13.05 -9.17 -14.32
N ASP A 322 13.81 -8.09 -14.37
CA ASP A 322 14.95 -7.87 -13.46
C ASP A 322 14.52 -7.86 -11.99
N SER A 323 13.36 -7.27 -11.68
CA SER A 323 12.79 -7.32 -10.33
C SER A 323 12.39 -8.74 -9.94
N PHE A 324 11.75 -9.49 -10.83
CA PHE A 324 11.35 -10.86 -10.54
C PHE A 324 12.56 -11.77 -10.29
N LEU A 325 13.61 -11.65 -11.11
CA LEU A 325 14.87 -12.38 -10.92
C LEU A 325 15.54 -12.01 -9.61
N ARG A 326 15.62 -10.69 -9.30
CA ARG A 326 16.25 -10.17 -8.09
C ARG A 326 15.55 -10.63 -6.82
N PHE A 327 14.21 -10.58 -6.79
CA PHE A 327 13.41 -10.90 -5.61
C PHE A 327 12.95 -12.35 -5.55
N SER A 328 13.38 -13.20 -6.49
CA SER A 328 13.10 -14.62 -6.44
C SER A 328 13.98 -15.32 -5.42
N HIS A 329 13.40 -16.25 -4.68
CA HIS A 329 14.09 -17.15 -3.77
C HIS A 329 13.58 -18.57 -4.00
N LYS A 330 14.48 -19.51 -4.33
CA LYS A 330 14.12 -20.92 -4.62
C LYS A 330 12.95 -21.06 -5.59
N GLY A 331 12.95 -20.26 -6.67
CA GLY A 331 11.92 -20.30 -7.70
C GLY A 331 10.58 -19.67 -7.30
N ARG A 332 10.54 -18.86 -6.24
CA ARG A 332 9.34 -18.16 -5.77
C ARG A 332 9.60 -16.69 -5.49
N ILE A 333 8.57 -15.88 -5.61
CA ILE A 333 8.55 -14.47 -5.22
C ILE A 333 7.74 -14.33 -3.95
N HIS A 334 8.37 -13.79 -2.90
CA HIS A 334 7.78 -13.51 -1.59
C HIS A 334 7.59 -12.00 -1.41
N ALA A 335 6.78 -11.39 -2.27
CA ALA A 335 6.58 -9.94 -2.26
C ALA A 335 6.02 -9.44 -0.93
N GLU A 336 6.42 -8.25 -0.53
CA GLU A 336 5.84 -7.57 0.63
C GLU A 336 4.44 -7.07 0.30
N ILE A 337 3.50 -7.27 1.23
CA ILE A 337 2.09 -6.91 1.08
C ILE A 337 1.76 -5.85 2.11
N ASN A 338 1.60 -4.60 1.66
CA ASN A 338 1.18 -3.52 2.55
C ASN A 338 -0.35 -3.56 2.67
N GLN A 339 -0.81 -3.85 3.86
CA GLN A 339 -2.24 -4.00 4.16
C GLN A 339 -2.98 -2.67 4.17
N LEU A 340 -2.41 -1.67 4.82
CA LEU A 340 -2.84 -0.28 4.86
C LEU A 340 -1.64 0.64 4.69
N ARG A 341 -1.86 1.95 4.76
CA ARG A 341 -0.78 2.93 4.73
C ARG A 341 0.14 2.76 5.94
N SER A 342 1.45 2.80 5.66
CA SER A 342 2.54 2.81 6.64
C SER A 342 3.60 3.83 6.20
N ASP A 343 4.69 3.95 6.95
CA ASP A 343 5.81 4.83 6.59
C ASP A 343 6.56 4.35 5.34
N THR A 344 6.48 3.07 5.01
CA THR A 344 7.20 2.44 3.89
C THR A 344 6.33 2.19 2.65
N GLY A 345 5.01 2.37 2.74
CA GLY A 345 4.12 2.09 1.62
C GLY A 345 2.64 2.09 1.97
N GLY A 346 1.86 1.38 1.16
CA GLY A 346 0.42 1.26 1.37
C GLY A 346 -0.41 2.36 0.74
N THR A 347 -1.72 2.27 0.92
CA THR A 347 -2.70 3.20 0.34
C THR A 347 -3.64 3.77 1.40
N VAL A 348 -4.12 5.00 1.18
CA VAL A 348 -5.14 5.63 2.03
C VAL A 348 -6.56 5.13 1.72
N SER A 349 -6.75 4.41 0.62
CA SER A 349 -8.06 3.89 0.21
C SER A 349 -8.40 2.52 0.82
N GLY A 350 -7.46 1.90 1.52
CA GLY A 350 -7.61 0.53 2.03
C GLY A 350 -7.24 -0.57 1.04
N ARG A 351 -6.89 -0.23 -0.22
CA ARG A 351 -6.37 -1.21 -1.18
C ARG A 351 -5.04 -1.77 -0.70
N LEU A 352 -4.79 -3.06 -0.96
CA LEU A 352 -3.47 -3.65 -0.78
C LEU A 352 -2.46 -3.01 -1.75
N SER A 353 -1.21 -2.95 -1.37
CA SER A 353 -0.12 -2.64 -2.30
C SER A 353 1.05 -3.58 -2.09
N TYR A 354 1.90 -3.71 -3.10
CA TYR A 354 3.03 -4.62 -3.08
C TYR A 354 4.34 -3.86 -3.26
N SER A 355 5.37 -4.36 -2.59
CA SER A 355 6.75 -3.95 -2.79
C SER A 355 7.68 -5.17 -2.79
N ASN A 356 8.85 -5.03 -3.30
CA ASN A 356 9.90 -6.06 -3.33
C ASN A 356 9.44 -7.44 -3.88
N PRO A 357 8.86 -7.54 -5.11
CA PRO A 357 8.56 -6.51 -6.11
C PRO A 357 7.11 -6.01 -6.08
N ASN A 358 6.82 -4.91 -6.81
CA ASN A 358 5.45 -4.42 -6.94
C ASN A 358 4.64 -5.25 -7.96
N LEU A 359 3.91 -6.23 -7.47
CA LEU A 359 3.08 -7.13 -8.30
C LEU A 359 1.76 -6.51 -8.80
N GLN A 360 1.33 -5.35 -8.26
CA GLN A 360 0.13 -4.65 -8.76
C GLN A 360 0.31 -4.04 -10.16
N GLN A 361 1.54 -3.85 -10.60
CA GLN A 361 1.84 -3.21 -11.87
C GLN A 361 2.11 -4.18 -13.02
N ILE A 362 1.96 -5.49 -12.81
CA ILE A 362 2.16 -6.50 -13.86
C ILE A 362 1.30 -6.15 -15.08
N PRO A 363 1.89 -6.04 -16.30
CA PRO A 363 1.16 -5.62 -17.48
C PRO A 363 -0.03 -6.51 -17.79
N ALA A 364 -1.20 -5.90 -18.04
CA ALA A 364 -2.43 -6.61 -18.36
C ALA A 364 -3.04 -6.16 -19.69
N ARG A 365 -2.84 -4.89 -20.06
CA ARG A 365 -3.52 -4.27 -21.21
C ARG A 365 -2.88 -4.63 -22.55
N ASN A 366 -1.58 -4.82 -22.59
CA ASN A 366 -0.90 -5.28 -23.79
C ASN A 366 -1.18 -6.78 -23.99
N LYS A 367 -1.87 -7.13 -25.09
CA LYS A 367 -2.31 -8.50 -25.34
C LYS A 367 -1.16 -9.47 -25.64
N GLU A 368 -0.04 -8.97 -26.13
CA GLU A 368 1.15 -9.76 -26.47
C GLU A 368 2.10 -9.83 -25.27
N TYR A 369 2.69 -8.70 -24.89
CA TYR A 369 3.69 -8.64 -23.82
C TYR A 369 3.11 -8.95 -22.43
N GLY A 370 1.86 -8.54 -22.18
CA GLY A 370 1.18 -8.85 -20.92
C GLY A 370 1.02 -10.36 -20.71
N LYS A 371 0.71 -11.12 -21.75
CA LYS A 371 0.63 -12.60 -21.69
C LYS A 371 2.00 -13.24 -21.42
N LEU A 372 3.06 -12.72 -22.04
CA LEU A 372 4.42 -13.23 -21.83
C LEU A 372 4.88 -13.04 -20.39
N ILE A 373 4.71 -11.82 -19.82
CA ILE A 373 5.09 -11.54 -18.44
C ILE A 373 4.23 -12.31 -17.43
N ARG A 374 2.90 -12.35 -17.62
CA ARG A 374 2.01 -13.12 -16.76
C ARG A 374 2.24 -14.62 -16.84
N GLY A 375 2.64 -15.12 -18.01
CA GLY A 375 2.99 -16.52 -18.23
C GLY A 375 4.30 -16.96 -17.56
N LEU A 376 5.00 -16.07 -16.84
CA LEU A 376 6.11 -16.42 -15.97
C LEU A 376 5.65 -16.96 -14.61
N PHE A 377 4.44 -16.62 -14.18
CA PHE A 377 3.89 -17.07 -12.89
C PHE A 377 3.24 -18.44 -13.06
N LEU A 378 3.71 -19.40 -12.27
CA LEU A 378 3.29 -20.78 -12.36
C LEU A 378 2.37 -21.15 -11.19
N PRO A 379 1.32 -21.96 -11.40
CA PRO A 379 0.60 -22.59 -10.31
C PRO A 379 1.47 -23.61 -9.60
N GLU A 380 1.03 -24.15 -8.47
CA GLU A 380 1.67 -25.30 -7.87
C GLU A 380 1.63 -26.51 -8.83
N GLU A 381 2.57 -27.42 -8.67
CA GLU A 381 2.66 -28.59 -9.52
C GLU A 381 1.38 -29.44 -9.41
N GLY A 382 0.83 -29.82 -10.55
CA GLY A 382 -0.46 -30.52 -10.60
C GLY A 382 -1.70 -29.65 -10.38
N CYS A 383 -1.53 -28.35 -10.09
CA CYS A 383 -2.61 -27.39 -9.86
C CYS A 383 -2.86 -26.46 -11.06
N LYS A 384 -3.96 -25.73 -11.01
CA LYS A 384 -4.31 -24.68 -11.96
C LYS A 384 -4.53 -23.36 -11.26
N TRP A 385 -4.37 -22.25 -11.98
CA TRP A 385 -4.78 -20.92 -11.48
C TRP A 385 -6.31 -20.80 -11.46
N GLY A 386 -6.87 -20.46 -10.31
CA GLY A 386 -8.20 -19.88 -10.19
C GLY A 386 -8.08 -18.36 -10.22
N SER A 387 -8.82 -17.70 -11.12
CA SER A 387 -8.91 -16.24 -11.18
C SER A 387 -10.34 -15.81 -10.87
N PHE A 388 -10.50 -15.01 -9.83
CA PHE A 388 -11.79 -14.50 -9.36
C PHE A 388 -11.77 -12.99 -9.50
N ASP A 389 -12.68 -12.43 -10.30
CA ASP A 389 -12.77 -10.99 -10.54
C ASP A 389 -14.22 -10.52 -10.40
N TYR A 390 -14.40 -9.37 -9.75
CA TYR A 390 -15.70 -8.72 -9.67
C TYR A 390 -16.01 -7.99 -10.97
N SER A 391 -17.11 -8.39 -11.64
CA SER A 391 -17.57 -7.67 -12.81
C SER A 391 -18.00 -6.26 -12.44
N GLN A 392 -17.32 -5.25 -12.99
CA GLN A 392 -17.67 -3.83 -12.86
C GLN A 392 -17.87 -3.37 -11.39
N GLN A 393 -16.96 -3.77 -10.49
CA GLN A 393 -17.10 -3.53 -9.05
C GLN A 393 -17.40 -2.07 -8.69
N GLU A 394 -16.56 -1.13 -9.13
CA GLU A 394 -16.73 0.30 -8.79
C GLU A 394 -18.00 0.90 -9.39
N PRO A 395 -18.37 0.66 -10.67
CA PRO A 395 -19.65 1.07 -11.22
C PRO A 395 -20.87 0.56 -10.43
N ARG A 396 -20.87 -0.72 -10.03
CA ARG A 396 -21.95 -1.28 -9.20
C ARG A 396 -22.05 -0.60 -7.84
N LEU A 397 -20.93 -0.23 -7.23
CA LEU A 397 -20.92 0.54 -5.98
C LEU A 397 -21.48 1.95 -6.17
N VAL A 398 -21.18 2.62 -7.28
CA VAL A 398 -21.78 3.94 -7.60
C VAL A 398 -23.31 3.83 -7.69
N VAL A 399 -23.82 2.83 -8.40
CA VAL A 399 -25.26 2.58 -8.52
C VAL A 399 -25.87 2.24 -7.15
N HIS A 400 -25.21 1.41 -6.35
CA HIS A 400 -25.63 1.06 -4.99
C HIS A 400 -25.77 2.31 -4.11
N TYR A 401 -24.76 3.18 -4.08
CA TYR A 401 -24.84 4.41 -3.29
C TYR A 401 -25.89 5.38 -3.85
N ALA A 402 -26.04 5.51 -5.16
CA ALA A 402 -27.08 6.32 -5.75
C ALA A 402 -28.49 5.81 -5.40
N ALA A 403 -28.70 4.50 -5.42
CA ALA A 403 -29.96 3.84 -5.07
C ALA A 403 -30.31 3.93 -3.58
N THR A 404 -29.29 3.87 -2.70
CA THR A 404 -29.49 3.88 -1.24
C THR A 404 -29.50 5.29 -0.64
N THR A 405 -29.07 6.29 -1.40
CA THR A 405 -29.14 7.70 -1.01
C THR A 405 -30.59 8.14 -1.13
N ASP A 406 -31.13 8.75 -0.07
CA ASP A 406 -32.50 9.26 -0.04
C ASP A 406 -33.60 8.19 -0.25
N LYS A 407 -33.51 7.12 0.54
CA LYS A 407 -34.44 5.97 0.48
C LYS A 407 -35.92 6.34 0.47
N LYS A 408 -36.27 7.48 1.09
CA LYS A 408 -37.66 8.00 1.09
C LYS A 408 -38.16 8.42 -0.30
N LEU A 409 -37.21 8.78 -1.21
CA LEU A 409 -37.48 9.22 -2.58
C LEU A 409 -37.14 8.13 -3.62
N GLY A 410 -36.86 6.90 -3.20
CA GLY A 410 -36.49 5.80 -4.11
C GLY A 410 -35.09 5.88 -4.70
N GLY A 411 -34.20 6.69 -4.15
CA GLY A 411 -32.82 6.92 -4.64
C GLY A 411 -32.71 8.17 -5.50
N LEU A 412 -31.53 8.36 -6.09
CA LEU A 412 -31.26 9.48 -7.00
C LEU A 412 -31.87 9.23 -8.37
N ALA A 413 -32.44 10.28 -9.00
CA ALA A 413 -33.11 10.21 -10.29
C ALA A 413 -32.24 9.58 -11.40
N GLY A 414 -32.76 8.57 -12.09
CA GLY A 414 -32.10 7.82 -13.17
C GLY A 414 -31.19 6.66 -12.70
N ALA A 415 -31.03 6.44 -11.39
CA ALA A 415 -30.32 5.27 -10.88
C ALA A 415 -31.14 3.98 -11.05
N ASP A 416 -32.44 4.07 -11.08
CA ASP A 416 -33.42 2.98 -11.28
C ASP A 416 -33.18 2.24 -12.61
N VAL A 417 -32.86 2.94 -13.68
CA VAL A 417 -32.53 2.36 -14.98
C VAL A 417 -31.38 1.37 -14.88
N LEU A 418 -30.31 1.77 -14.18
CA LEU A 418 -29.13 0.90 -13.99
C LEU A 418 -29.39 -0.22 -12.98
N ILE A 419 -30.20 0.03 -11.95
CA ILE A 419 -30.61 -1.01 -11.01
C ILE A 419 -31.35 -2.11 -11.75
N LYS A 420 -32.31 -1.73 -12.61
CA LYS A 420 -33.06 -2.66 -13.44
C LYS A 420 -32.15 -3.44 -14.37
N ALA A 421 -31.31 -2.74 -15.12
CA ALA A 421 -30.35 -3.35 -16.05
C ALA A 421 -29.41 -4.36 -15.37
N TYR A 422 -28.92 -4.07 -14.17
CA TYR A 422 -28.07 -5.01 -13.41
C TYR A 422 -28.83 -6.21 -12.80
N ARG A 423 -30.15 -6.11 -12.62
CA ARG A 423 -30.98 -7.20 -12.11
C ARG A 423 -31.46 -8.14 -13.19
N GLU A 424 -31.72 -7.61 -14.37
CA GLU A 424 -32.30 -8.36 -15.49
C GLU A 424 -31.20 -8.98 -16.38
N ASP A 425 -30.13 -8.21 -16.63
CA ASP A 425 -28.97 -8.63 -17.44
C ASP A 425 -27.70 -8.09 -16.79
N ASP A 426 -26.58 -8.76 -16.91
CA ASP A 426 -25.27 -8.27 -16.41
C ASP A 426 -24.78 -7.07 -17.25
N ALA A 427 -25.49 -5.96 -17.14
CA ALA A 427 -25.41 -4.80 -18.00
C ALA A 427 -24.02 -4.13 -17.90
N ASP A 428 -23.51 -3.65 -19.05
CA ASP A 428 -22.34 -2.78 -19.09
C ASP A 428 -22.72 -1.36 -18.67
N PHE A 429 -22.33 -0.94 -17.48
CA PHE A 429 -22.56 0.41 -16.94
C PHE A 429 -22.24 1.52 -17.94
N HIS A 430 -21.10 1.41 -18.62
CA HIS A 430 -20.66 2.45 -19.55
C HIS A 430 -21.51 2.47 -20.82
N GLN A 431 -22.04 1.32 -21.25
CA GLN A 431 -22.97 1.25 -22.38
C GLN A 431 -24.33 1.81 -22.00
N VAL A 432 -24.91 1.41 -20.86
CA VAL A 432 -26.20 1.95 -20.40
C VAL A 432 -26.14 3.47 -20.26
N VAL A 433 -25.05 3.99 -19.67
CA VAL A 433 -24.84 5.44 -19.54
C VAL A 433 -24.64 6.11 -20.90
N ALA A 434 -23.94 5.45 -21.84
CA ALA A 434 -23.78 5.94 -23.21
C ALA A 434 -25.12 6.09 -23.92
N ASP A 435 -26.00 5.09 -23.79
CA ASP A 435 -27.34 5.09 -24.37
C ASP A 435 -28.23 6.17 -23.74
N MET A 436 -28.20 6.30 -22.40
CA MET A 436 -28.93 7.37 -21.70
C MET A 436 -28.48 8.77 -22.14
N ALA A 437 -27.18 8.97 -22.31
CA ALA A 437 -26.60 10.26 -22.68
C ALA A 437 -26.55 10.50 -24.20
N ASN A 438 -26.83 9.47 -25.00
CA ASN A 438 -26.69 9.49 -26.47
C ASN A 438 -25.27 9.91 -26.93
N ILE A 439 -24.25 9.27 -26.35
CA ILE A 439 -22.82 9.48 -26.66
C ILE A 439 -22.11 8.13 -26.87
N PRO A 440 -20.95 8.09 -27.56
CA PRO A 440 -20.18 6.88 -27.70
C PRO A 440 -19.76 6.27 -26.34
N ARG A 441 -19.79 4.93 -26.23
CA ARG A 441 -19.42 4.19 -25.01
C ARG A 441 -18.03 4.57 -24.48
N THR A 442 -17.05 4.78 -25.36
CA THR A 442 -15.68 5.19 -25.00
C THR A 442 -15.67 6.57 -24.33
N GLN A 443 -16.51 7.50 -24.81
CA GLN A 443 -16.70 8.82 -24.25
C GLN A 443 -17.40 8.74 -22.90
N ALA A 444 -18.49 7.97 -22.79
CA ALA A 444 -19.17 7.71 -21.53
C ALA A 444 -18.23 7.13 -20.48
N LYS A 445 -17.39 6.15 -20.84
CA LYS A 445 -16.38 5.58 -19.95
C LYS A 445 -15.39 6.64 -19.44
N THR A 446 -14.90 7.51 -20.31
CA THR A 446 -13.95 8.59 -19.94
C THR A 446 -14.59 9.60 -19.00
N ILE A 447 -15.85 10.00 -19.27
CA ILE A 447 -16.61 10.92 -18.42
C ILE A 447 -16.89 10.31 -17.05
N ASN A 448 -17.39 9.06 -17.01
CA ASN A 448 -17.69 8.35 -15.77
C ASN A 448 -16.46 8.25 -14.88
N LEU A 449 -15.35 7.77 -15.42
CA LEU A 449 -14.09 7.70 -14.69
C LEU A 449 -13.62 9.10 -14.28
N GLY A 450 -13.76 10.10 -15.14
CA GLY A 450 -13.47 11.51 -14.82
C GLY A 450 -14.21 11.98 -13.57
N ILE A 451 -15.51 11.75 -13.51
CA ILE A 451 -16.35 12.16 -12.36
C ILE A 451 -15.99 11.35 -11.11
N PHE A 452 -15.81 10.03 -11.24
CA PHE A 452 -15.46 9.16 -10.10
C PHE A 452 -14.12 9.55 -9.47
N TYR A 453 -13.16 10.01 -10.29
CA TYR A 453 -11.84 10.43 -9.84
C TYR A 453 -11.69 11.93 -9.57
N GLY A 454 -12.79 12.68 -9.62
CA GLY A 454 -12.77 14.14 -9.37
C GLY A 454 -11.97 14.91 -10.41
N MET A 455 -12.02 14.49 -11.68
CA MET A 455 -11.29 15.11 -12.78
C MET A 455 -11.91 16.45 -13.15
N GLY A 456 -11.08 17.49 -13.26
CA GLY A 456 -11.51 18.80 -13.75
C GLY A 456 -11.72 18.83 -15.27
N GLN A 457 -12.49 19.82 -15.75
CA GLN A 457 -12.88 19.97 -17.16
C GLN A 457 -11.69 20.02 -18.12
N ALA A 458 -10.63 20.76 -17.78
CA ALA A 458 -9.41 20.85 -18.59
C ALA A 458 -8.71 19.49 -18.78
N LYS A 459 -8.68 18.66 -17.73
CA LYS A 459 -8.09 17.32 -17.84
C LYS A 459 -8.97 16.39 -18.66
N LEU A 460 -10.30 16.50 -18.55
CA LEU A 460 -11.24 15.75 -19.37
C LEU A 460 -11.13 16.14 -20.85
N ALA A 461 -11.07 17.43 -21.16
CA ALA A 461 -10.85 17.96 -22.51
C ALA A 461 -9.60 17.36 -23.15
N LYS A 462 -8.48 17.37 -22.41
CA LYS A 462 -7.23 16.75 -22.86
C LYS A 462 -7.34 15.23 -23.11
N GLN A 463 -8.13 14.51 -22.30
CA GLN A 463 -8.33 13.07 -22.49
C GLN A 463 -9.22 12.74 -23.69
N LEU A 464 -10.20 13.60 -23.97
CA LEU A 464 -11.09 13.44 -25.12
C LEU A 464 -10.52 14.02 -26.42
N GLY A 465 -9.43 14.79 -26.35
CA GLY A 465 -8.83 15.46 -27.52
C GLY A 465 -9.66 16.63 -28.05
N ILE A 466 -10.42 17.32 -27.19
CA ILE A 466 -11.35 18.42 -27.50
C ILE A 466 -10.98 19.69 -26.72
N THR A 467 -11.64 20.79 -27.03
CA THR A 467 -11.50 22.06 -26.29
C THR A 467 -12.15 21.97 -24.91
N VAL A 468 -11.79 22.89 -24.01
CA VAL A 468 -12.40 22.96 -22.67
C VAL A 468 -13.87 23.33 -22.74
N GLU A 469 -14.24 24.21 -23.69
CA GLU A 469 -15.61 24.63 -23.98
C GLU A 469 -16.48 23.46 -24.43
N GLU A 470 -16.00 22.65 -25.36
CA GLU A 470 -16.67 21.43 -25.81
C GLU A 470 -16.81 20.41 -24.68
N ALA A 471 -15.76 20.19 -23.87
CA ALA A 471 -15.84 19.33 -22.71
C ALA A 471 -16.87 19.80 -21.68
N LYS A 472 -16.98 21.12 -21.49
CA LYS A 472 -17.99 21.73 -20.61
C LYS A 472 -19.41 21.50 -21.13
N ALA A 473 -19.65 21.67 -22.44
CA ALA A 473 -20.95 21.43 -23.08
C ALA A 473 -21.35 19.96 -22.97
N ILE A 474 -20.45 19.03 -23.30
CA ILE A 474 -20.68 17.58 -23.18
C ILE A 474 -21.00 17.18 -21.73
N LEU A 475 -20.26 17.71 -20.75
CA LEU A 475 -20.53 17.46 -19.33
C LEU A 475 -21.88 18.00 -18.88
N ALA A 476 -22.30 19.15 -19.38
CA ALA A 476 -23.62 19.72 -19.06
C ALA A 476 -24.75 18.81 -19.60
N GLU A 477 -24.66 18.41 -20.85
CA GLU A 477 -25.61 17.48 -21.47
C GLU A 477 -25.62 16.12 -20.77
N TYR A 478 -24.45 15.56 -20.51
CA TYR A 478 -24.33 14.31 -19.75
C TYR A 478 -25.00 14.41 -18.37
N ASN A 479 -24.71 15.46 -17.60
CA ASN A 479 -25.28 15.64 -16.26
C ASN A 479 -26.80 15.82 -16.28
N ASN A 480 -27.37 16.38 -17.36
CA ASN A 480 -28.81 16.50 -17.54
C ASN A 480 -29.47 15.13 -17.81
N LYS A 481 -28.83 14.29 -18.63
CA LYS A 481 -29.34 12.96 -19.01
C LYS A 481 -29.03 11.87 -17.97
N VAL A 482 -27.91 12.00 -17.25
CA VAL A 482 -27.44 11.05 -16.23
C VAL A 482 -27.16 11.78 -14.90
N PRO A 483 -28.20 12.35 -14.26
CA PRO A 483 -28.00 13.27 -13.14
C PRO A 483 -27.45 12.60 -11.88
N PHE A 484 -27.74 11.32 -11.63
CA PHE A 484 -27.42 10.63 -10.38
C PHE A 484 -25.92 10.60 -10.07
N VAL A 485 -25.06 10.49 -11.08
CA VAL A 485 -23.60 10.42 -10.88
C VAL A 485 -23.08 11.73 -10.30
N LYS A 486 -23.47 12.86 -10.90
CA LYS A 486 -23.08 14.19 -10.43
C LYS A 486 -23.73 14.55 -9.10
N GLN A 487 -25.00 14.19 -8.92
CA GLN A 487 -25.72 14.40 -7.66
C GLN A 487 -25.06 13.63 -6.51
N LEU A 488 -24.69 12.36 -6.74
CA LEU A 488 -23.94 11.56 -5.76
C LEU A 488 -22.60 12.22 -5.42
N ALA A 489 -21.83 12.61 -6.43
CA ALA A 489 -20.54 13.28 -6.22
C ALA A 489 -20.69 14.54 -5.36
N ASN A 490 -21.65 15.39 -5.68
CA ASN A 490 -21.90 16.63 -4.93
C ASN A 490 -22.33 16.34 -3.47
N ARG A 491 -23.20 15.36 -3.25
CA ARG A 491 -23.65 14.98 -1.89
C ARG A 491 -22.53 14.44 -1.05
N VAL A 492 -21.72 13.52 -1.61
CA VAL A 492 -20.59 12.92 -0.91
C VAL A 492 -19.51 13.98 -0.62
N GLN A 493 -19.26 14.91 -1.55
CA GLN A 493 -18.35 16.03 -1.34
C GLN A 493 -18.85 16.98 -0.24
N LYS A 494 -20.16 17.31 -0.25
CA LYS A 494 -20.79 18.12 0.80
C LYS A 494 -20.64 17.46 2.16
N GLN A 495 -20.98 16.17 2.28
CA GLN A 495 -20.78 15.39 3.50
C GLN A 495 -19.34 15.47 3.99
N ALA A 496 -18.37 15.21 3.11
CA ALA A 496 -16.93 15.30 3.45
C ALA A 496 -16.53 16.70 3.95
N SER A 497 -17.08 17.75 3.34
CA SER A 497 -16.80 19.14 3.73
C SER A 497 -17.42 19.50 5.10
N GLU A 498 -18.62 19.03 5.40
CA GLU A 498 -19.37 19.34 6.62
C GLU A 498 -18.89 18.45 7.80
N THR A 499 -18.86 17.13 7.60
CA THR A 499 -18.60 16.16 8.69
C THR A 499 -17.11 15.77 8.79
N GLY A 500 -16.31 16.08 7.79
CA GLY A 500 -14.88 15.71 7.73
C GLY A 500 -14.63 14.25 7.39
N ALA A 501 -15.65 13.47 7.03
CA ALA A 501 -15.45 12.07 6.67
C ALA A 501 -16.59 11.52 5.78
N VAL A 502 -16.27 10.47 5.03
CA VAL A 502 -17.26 9.57 4.42
C VAL A 502 -17.02 8.15 4.92
N LYS A 503 -18.06 7.31 4.93
CA LYS A 503 -17.99 5.94 5.45
C LYS A 503 -18.28 4.94 4.33
N THR A 504 -17.39 3.97 4.13
CA THR A 504 -17.52 2.91 3.15
C THR A 504 -18.58 1.87 3.54
N ILE A 505 -18.89 0.97 2.62
CA ILE A 505 -19.84 -0.13 2.85
C ILE A 505 -19.36 -1.08 3.96
N GLY A 506 -18.04 -1.28 4.11
CA GLY A 506 -17.44 -2.08 5.18
C GLY A 506 -17.30 -1.35 6.51
N GLY A 507 -17.64 -0.05 6.55
CA GLY A 507 -17.56 0.76 7.76
C GLY A 507 -16.26 1.53 7.94
N ARG A 508 -15.30 1.47 6.98
CA ARG A 508 -14.09 2.27 7.00
C ARG A 508 -14.42 3.75 6.88
N LYS A 509 -13.82 4.58 7.72
CA LYS A 509 -13.86 6.04 7.55
C LYS A 509 -12.76 6.49 6.59
N CYS A 510 -13.13 7.35 5.64
CA CYS A 510 -12.21 8.09 4.80
C CYS A 510 -12.27 9.56 5.24
N ARG A 511 -11.20 10.05 5.85
CA ARG A 511 -11.18 11.35 6.54
C ARG A 511 -10.67 12.46 5.65
N PHE A 512 -11.24 13.66 5.88
CA PHE A 512 -10.84 14.94 5.29
C PHE A 512 -10.51 15.90 6.44
N ASN A 513 -9.50 15.53 7.22
CA ASN A 513 -9.05 16.23 8.43
C ASN A 513 -7.82 17.13 8.20
N LEU A 514 -7.46 17.35 6.94
CA LEU A 514 -6.49 18.35 6.54
C LEU A 514 -7.20 19.61 6.06
N TYR A 515 -6.55 20.76 6.21
CA TYR A 515 -7.11 22.08 5.96
C TYR A 515 -6.27 22.87 4.97
N GLU A 516 -6.94 23.73 4.19
CA GLU A 516 -6.33 24.67 3.27
C GLU A 516 -7.11 26.01 3.30
N PRO A 517 -6.50 27.15 2.89
CA PRO A 517 -7.20 28.42 2.80
C PRO A 517 -8.41 28.37 1.85
N LYS A 518 -9.47 29.14 2.16
CA LYS A 518 -10.65 29.28 1.28
C LYS A 518 -10.33 30.05 0.00
N SER A 519 -9.24 30.83 -0.01
CA SER A 519 -8.79 31.58 -1.18
C SER A 519 -8.40 30.65 -2.34
N TYR A 520 -8.43 31.18 -3.56
CA TYR A 520 -7.99 30.46 -4.75
C TYR A 520 -6.45 30.36 -4.78
N GLY A 521 -5.92 29.16 -4.98
CA GLY A 521 -4.47 28.91 -5.05
C GLY A 521 -4.11 27.44 -4.90
N LEU A 522 -2.81 27.16 -5.03
CA LEU A 522 -2.23 25.85 -4.72
C LEU A 522 -1.62 25.93 -3.32
N PHE A 523 -2.24 25.26 -2.36
CA PHE A 523 -1.82 25.26 -0.97
C PHE A 523 -1.37 23.86 -0.53
N LEU A 524 -0.47 23.83 0.42
CA LEU A 524 -0.16 22.62 1.17
C LEU A 524 -1.32 22.34 2.14
N ALA A 525 -1.84 21.13 2.14
CA ALA A 525 -2.84 20.73 3.10
C ALA A 525 -2.18 20.47 4.47
N LEU A 526 -2.64 21.17 5.49
CA LEU A 526 -2.11 21.18 6.84
C LEU A 526 -3.05 20.45 7.80
N THR A 527 -2.52 19.87 8.87
CA THR A 527 -3.33 19.42 10.00
C THR A 527 -4.02 20.61 10.66
N GLU A 528 -5.06 20.38 11.44
CA GLU A 528 -5.77 21.44 12.17
C GLU A 528 -4.82 22.27 13.04
N LYS A 529 -3.94 21.59 13.78
CA LYS A 529 -2.95 22.24 14.65
C LYS A 529 -1.97 23.12 13.86
N GLU A 530 -1.41 22.59 12.77
CA GLU A 530 -0.50 23.33 11.90
C GLU A 530 -1.18 24.54 11.26
N TYR A 531 -2.43 24.38 10.80
CA TYR A 531 -3.18 25.46 10.19
C TYR A 531 -3.45 26.60 11.20
N ILE A 532 -3.85 26.25 12.42
CA ILE A 532 -4.05 27.24 13.51
C ILE A 532 -2.73 27.93 13.87
N MET A 533 -1.63 27.20 13.92
CA MET A 533 -0.30 27.81 14.19
C MET A 533 0.11 28.80 13.10
N GLU A 534 -0.19 28.51 11.83
CA GLU A 534 0.20 29.36 10.69
C GLU A 534 -0.78 30.53 10.47
N HIS A 535 -2.09 30.32 10.68
CA HIS A 535 -3.15 31.28 10.31
C HIS A 535 -3.97 31.79 11.50
N GLY A 536 -3.67 31.38 12.72
CA GLY A 536 -4.32 31.83 13.95
C GLY A 536 -5.67 31.16 14.26
N SER A 537 -6.47 30.79 13.26
CA SER A 537 -7.78 30.16 13.46
C SER A 537 -8.24 29.39 12.22
N LEU A 538 -9.28 28.56 12.37
CA LEU A 538 -9.93 27.85 11.25
C LEU A 538 -10.98 28.69 10.48
N SER A 539 -11.20 29.96 10.84
CA SER A 539 -12.27 30.78 10.22
C SER A 539 -12.10 30.97 8.72
N SER A 540 -10.85 31.05 8.24
CA SER A 540 -10.47 31.14 6.82
C SER A 540 -10.19 29.80 6.16
N ALA A 541 -10.31 28.69 6.90
CA ALA A 541 -10.01 27.35 6.41
C ALA A 541 -11.19 26.68 5.73
N ARG A 542 -10.89 25.82 4.76
CA ARG A 542 -11.76 24.74 4.29
C ARG A 542 -11.05 23.41 4.38
N ARG A 543 -11.80 22.31 4.45
CA ARG A 543 -11.22 20.96 4.40
C ARG A 543 -10.62 20.71 3.02
N ALA A 544 -9.38 20.26 3.02
CA ALA A 544 -8.63 19.97 1.80
C ALA A 544 -9.15 18.73 1.08
N MET A 545 -9.00 18.71 -0.25
CA MET A 545 -9.21 17.56 -1.13
C MET A 545 -10.61 16.93 -1.08
N THR A 546 -11.64 17.63 -0.61
CA THR A 546 -13.01 17.08 -0.52
C THR A 546 -13.59 16.68 -1.88
N TYR A 547 -13.08 17.24 -2.98
CA TYR A 547 -13.43 16.82 -4.35
C TYR A 547 -13.08 15.35 -4.65
N LYS A 548 -12.19 14.72 -3.86
CA LYS A 548 -11.86 13.29 -3.94
C LYS A 548 -12.80 12.39 -3.14
N ALA A 549 -13.85 12.94 -2.51
CA ALA A 549 -14.67 12.20 -1.56
C ALA A 549 -15.39 11.01 -2.21
N LEU A 550 -15.98 11.19 -3.41
CA LEU A 550 -16.58 10.08 -4.15
C LEU A 550 -15.57 9.00 -4.48
N ASN A 551 -14.39 9.39 -4.96
CA ASN A 551 -13.31 8.43 -5.25
C ASN A 551 -12.92 7.61 -4.01
N ARG A 552 -12.69 8.27 -2.86
CA ARG A 552 -12.34 7.59 -1.61
C ARG A 552 -13.47 6.64 -1.14
N LEU A 553 -14.73 7.06 -1.28
CA LEU A 553 -15.89 6.24 -0.94
C LEU A 553 -15.94 4.97 -1.79
N ILE A 554 -15.84 5.12 -3.11
CA ILE A 554 -15.99 3.99 -4.05
C ILE A 554 -14.79 3.05 -3.98
N GLN A 555 -13.56 3.57 -4.07
CA GLN A 555 -12.35 2.74 -3.97
C GLN A 555 -12.20 2.06 -2.60
N GLY A 556 -12.54 2.78 -1.52
CA GLY A 556 -12.51 2.21 -0.18
C GLY A 556 -13.53 1.09 -0.02
N SER A 557 -14.75 1.27 -0.53
CA SER A 557 -15.78 0.24 -0.51
C SER A 557 -15.41 -0.99 -1.35
N ALA A 558 -14.78 -0.78 -2.51
CA ALA A 558 -14.25 -1.86 -3.33
C ALA A 558 -13.14 -2.64 -2.61
N ALA A 559 -12.24 -1.92 -1.94
CA ALA A 559 -11.17 -2.54 -1.15
C ALA A 559 -11.73 -3.36 0.02
N ASP A 560 -12.70 -2.83 0.75
CA ASP A 560 -13.35 -3.54 1.86
C ASP A 560 -14.05 -4.82 1.37
N GLN A 561 -14.77 -4.75 0.25
CA GLN A 561 -15.45 -5.91 -0.34
C GLN A 561 -14.46 -7.00 -0.73
N VAL A 562 -13.33 -6.64 -1.36
CA VAL A 562 -12.27 -7.60 -1.72
C VAL A 562 -11.64 -8.22 -0.48
N LYS A 563 -11.34 -7.45 0.56
CA LYS A 563 -10.76 -7.95 1.81
C LYS A 563 -11.69 -8.92 2.53
N ILE A 564 -12.98 -8.58 2.61
CA ILE A 564 -14.02 -9.49 3.15
C ILE A 564 -14.09 -10.78 2.33
N ALA A 565 -14.05 -10.68 0.99
CA ALA A 565 -14.04 -11.85 0.13
C ALA A 565 -12.79 -12.73 0.34
N MET A 566 -11.60 -12.12 0.48
CA MET A 566 -10.37 -12.86 0.78
C MET A 566 -10.48 -13.63 2.10
N VAL A 567 -11.01 -13.01 3.15
CA VAL A 567 -11.23 -13.66 4.46
C VAL A 567 -12.23 -14.81 4.31
N ASN A 568 -13.33 -14.61 3.59
CA ASN A 568 -14.34 -15.65 3.37
C ASN A 568 -13.82 -16.82 2.53
N CYS A 569 -13.06 -16.55 1.47
CA CYS A 569 -12.40 -17.58 0.66
C CYS A 569 -11.42 -18.40 1.52
N TYR A 570 -10.63 -17.75 2.36
CA TYR A 570 -9.70 -18.41 3.25
C TYR A 570 -10.42 -19.31 4.26
N LYS A 571 -11.49 -18.84 4.89
CA LYS A 571 -12.34 -19.64 5.80
C LYS A 571 -12.98 -20.85 5.11
N ALA A 572 -13.23 -20.74 3.79
CA ALA A 572 -13.71 -21.84 2.95
C ALA A 572 -12.59 -22.79 2.47
N GLY A 573 -11.36 -22.61 2.91
CA GLY A 573 -10.22 -23.46 2.56
C GLY A 573 -9.47 -23.04 1.29
N HIS A 574 -9.79 -21.88 0.70
CA HIS A 574 -9.10 -21.36 -0.48
C HIS A 574 -8.05 -20.32 -0.07
N ILE A 575 -6.78 -20.67 -0.18
CA ILE A 575 -5.67 -19.77 0.15
C ILE A 575 -5.42 -18.85 -1.04
N PRO A 576 -5.62 -17.51 -0.90
CA PRO A 576 -5.26 -16.56 -1.94
C PRO A 576 -3.74 -16.58 -2.17
N MET A 577 -3.31 -16.56 -3.43
CA MET A 577 -1.88 -16.50 -3.78
C MET A 577 -1.45 -15.08 -4.16
N LEU A 578 -2.35 -14.34 -4.79
CA LEU A 578 -2.10 -12.98 -5.27
C LEU A 578 -3.43 -12.23 -5.36
N GLN A 579 -3.45 -10.99 -4.91
CA GLN A 579 -4.56 -10.07 -5.10
C GLN A 579 -4.08 -8.89 -5.96
N ILE A 580 -4.75 -8.63 -7.08
CA ILE A 580 -4.46 -7.51 -7.99
C ILE A 580 -5.74 -6.67 -8.14
N HIS A 581 -5.59 -5.35 -8.23
CA HIS A 581 -6.70 -4.43 -8.43
C HIS A 581 -7.06 -4.24 -9.90
#